data_411f4d8d229ac1cdc817f48808939ded
#
_entry.id   411f4d8d229ac1cdc817f48808939ded
#
_cell.length_a   1.000
_cell.length_b   1.000
_cell.length_c   1.000
_cell.angle_alpha   90.00
_cell.angle_beta   90.00
_cell.angle_gamma   90.00
#
_symmetry.space_group_name_H-M   'P 1'
#
loop_
_entity.id
_entity.type
_entity.pdbx_description
1 polymer ?
#
loop_
_entity_poly.entity_id
_entity_poly.type
_entity_poly.pdbx_seq_one_letter_code
_entity_poly.pdbx_strand_id
1 'polypeptide(L)'
;MKKALALILAAAMSCSLVLTGCGGGNAAAGSASTGAAAAGAQSLTLATGGTTGTYYAVGGVMSTVLNKKLTKSSLTVTSTGASKANIQLLSDGEANLAIVQNDVMHYAATGTDLFEAEGKYESFSSVCGMYDETVQLVTTNANIKSVKDLKGKTVCVGDAGSGTEFNAKQVLAAYGMSFDDITVNNASFGDSADSLKDGKIDAAFVVAGAPTTAVVDLSTAAQVYVIPVDGAERDSLMKDYAFYTKTTIPAGTYKGQDADVETVSVRATLIAADDVSEDSVYELVKAMFDNQEELVKGHEKFNNLKLEDATKGIDVKFHPGAVKFFKEKGIDVA
;
A
#
# COMPACT_ATOMS: atom_id res chain seq x y z
N MET A 1 -10.38 46.43 -35.21
CA MET A 1 -11.06 46.46 -36.54
C MET A 1 -11.42 45.02 -36.90
N LYS A 2 -12.74 44.82 -37.16
CA LYS A 2 -13.40 43.72 -37.92
C LYS A 2 -13.19 42.27 -37.43
N LYS A 3 -14.15 41.62 -36.71
CA LYS A 3 -15.49 41.10 -37.07
C LYS A 3 -15.44 39.98 -38.11
N ALA A 4 -15.90 38.77 -37.71
CA ALA A 4 -16.96 37.92 -38.27
C ALA A 4 -16.86 36.54 -37.63
N LEU A 5 -17.73 36.00 -36.89
CA LEU A 5 -19.15 35.58 -36.92
C LEU A 5 -19.47 34.62 -38.07
N ALA A 6 -19.68 33.33 -37.77
CA ALA A 6 -20.61 32.47 -38.49
C ALA A 6 -21.14 31.34 -37.56
N LEU A 7 -22.44 31.44 -37.31
CA LEU A 7 -23.36 30.38 -36.83
C LEU A 7 -23.75 29.46 -37.99
N ILE A 8 -24.39 28.33 -37.69
CA ILE A 8 -25.41 27.51 -38.40
C ILE A 8 -25.07 26.02 -38.21
N LEU A 9 -25.91 25.04 -37.94
CA LEU A 9 -27.34 24.87 -37.60
C LEU A 9 -27.53 23.37 -37.23
N ALA A 10 -28.48 23.07 -36.39
CA ALA A 10 -28.89 21.73 -35.96
C ALA A 10 -29.61 20.96 -37.09
N ALA A 11 -29.54 19.64 -37.06
CA ALA A 11 -30.62 18.78 -37.59
C ALA A 11 -30.59 17.40 -36.86
N ALA A 12 -31.65 17.11 -36.17
CA ALA A 12 -32.03 15.79 -35.68
C ALA A 12 -32.60 14.96 -36.84
N MET A 13 -32.31 13.66 -36.85
CA MET A 13 -33.16 12.64 -37.49
C MET A 13 -33.04 11.30 -36.78
N SER A 14 -34.11 10.94 -36.11
CA SER A 14 -34.48 9.59 -35.68
C SER A 14 -34.90 8.74 -36.89
N CYS A 15 -34.39 7.51 -36.93
CA CYS A 15 -35.03 6.42 -37.69
C CYS A 15 -34.74 5.08 -37.05
N SER A 16 -35.78 4.50 -36.50
CA SER A 16 -35.93 3.12 -36.08
C SER A 16 -36.13 2.21 -37.30
N LEU A 17 -35.37 1.11 -37.39
CA LEU A 17 -35.74 -0.03 -38.24
C LEU A 17 -35.34 -1.33 -37.58
N VAL A 18 -36.35 -2.11 -37.25
CA VAL A 18 -36.28 -3.52 -36.83
C VAL A 18 -36.13 -4.36 -38.08
N LEU A 19 -35.19 -5.28 -38.10
CA LEU A 19 -35.19 -6.41 -39.04
C LEU A 19 -34.59 -7.65 -38.35
N THR A 20 -35.43 -8.65 -38.18
CA THR A 20 -35.15 -10.03 -37.82
C THR A 20 -34.43 -10.74 -38.98
N GLY A 21 -33.40 -11.54 -38.63
CA GLY A 21 -32.72 -12.44 -39.52
C GLY A 21 -31.98 -13.54 -38.78
N CYS A 22 -32.51 -14.78 -38.84
CA CYS A 22 -31.87 -16.01 -38.38
C CYS A 22 -30.69 -16.41 -39.27
N GLY A 23 -29.63 -16.97 -38.64
CA GLY A 23 -28.55 -17.66 -39.36
C GLY A 23 -27.39 -18.06 -38.44
N GLY A 24 -27.21 -19.34 -38.17
CA GLY A 24 -26.29 -19.91 -37.18
C GLY A 24 -24.80 -19.78 -37.55
N GLY A 25 -23.97 -19.86 -36.52
CA GLY A 25 -22.49 -19.90 -36.60
C GLY A 25 -21.89 -19.91 -35.22
N ASN A 26 -21.48 -21.09 -34.80
CA ASN A 26 -20.85 -21.40 -33.51
C ASN A 26 -19.46 -20.76 -33.44
N ALA A 27 -19.27 -19.77 -32.52
CA ALA A 27 -17.93 -19.35 -32.10
C ALA A 27 -17.96 -19.17 -30.58
N ALA A 28 -17.26 -20.04 -29.89
CA ALA A 28 -17.07 -20.01 -28.46
C ALA A 28 -16.30 -18.74 -28.05
N ALA A 29 -17.01 -17.75 -27.55
CA ALA A 29 -16.42 -16.61 -26.85
C ALA A 29 -16.37 -16.98 -25.35
N GLY A 30 -15.17 -17.06 -24.80
CA GLY A 30 -14.94 -17.28 -23.39
C GLY A 30 -15.57 -16.15 -22.57
N SER A 31 -16.65 -16.47 -21.88
CA SER A 31 -17.24 -15.59 -20.87
C SER A 31 -16.29 -15.49 -19.70
N ALA A 32 -15.63 -14.35 -19.57
CA ALA A 32 -15.10 -13.92 -18.29
C ALA A 32 -16.30 -13.81 -17.32
N SER A 33 -16.36 -14.71 -16.36
CA SER A 33 -17.31 -14.69 -15.28
C SER A 33 -17.00 -13.48 -14.39
N THR A 34 -17.60 -12.34 -14.69
CA THR A 34 -17.79 -11.29 -13.70
C THR A 34 -18.82 -11.82 -12.71
N GLY A 35 -18.34 -12.17 -11.49
CA GLY A 35 -19.21 -12.52 -10.40
C GLY A 35 -20.22 -11.37 -10.21
N ALA A 36 -21.50 -11.65 -10.47
CA ALA A 36 -22.56 -10.68 -10.27
C ALA A 36 -22.64 -10.39 -8.76
N ALA A 37 -22.32 -9.15 -8.36
CA ALA A 37 -22.60 -8.67 -7.01
C ALA A 37 -24.11 -8.85 -6.73
N ALA A 38 -24.43 -9.34 -5.51
CA ALA A 38 -25.82 -9.44 -5.07
C ALA A 38 -26.46 -8.05 -5.13
N ALA A 39 -27.70 -7.97 -5.60
CA ALA A 39 -28.42 -6.71 -5.68
C ALA A 39 -28.52 -6.08 -4.27
N GLY A 40 -27.85 -4.94 -4.04
CA GLY A 40 -27.77 -4.27 -2.74
C GLY A 40 -26.39 -4.36 -2.05
N ALA A 41 -25.40 -5.08 -2.63
CA ALA A 41 -24.04 -5.12 -2.08
C ALA A 41 -23.30 -3.80 -2.31
N GLN A 42 -22.60 -3.30 -1.28
CA GLN A 42 -21.76 -2.11 -1.34
C GLN A 42 -20.48 -2.41 -2.14
N SER A 43 -20.20 -1.60 -3.17
CA SER A 43 -18.91 -1.69 -3.87
C SER A 43 -17.84 -0.96 -3.05
N LEU A 44 -16.83 -1.67 -2.59
CA LEU A 44 -15.72 -1.13 -1.80
C LEU A 44 -14.46 -1.03 -2.66
N THR A 45 -13.92 0.16 -2.80
CA THR A 45 -12.63 0.41 -3.43
C THR A 45 -11.54 0.40 -2.38
N LEU A 46 -10.56 -0.49 -2.52
CA LEU A 46 -9.37 -0.59 -1.68
C LEU A 46 -8.22 0.16 -2.32
N ALA A 47 -7.82 1.27 -1.73
CA ALA A 47 -6.61 2.02 -2.10
C ALA A 47 -5.36 1.30 -1.57
N THR A 48 -4.35 1.13 -2.43
CA THR A 48 -3.16 0.32 -2.13
C THR A 48 -1.86 1.12 -2.29
N GLY A 49 -1.04 0.82 -3.24
CA GLY A 49 0.22 1.48 -3.59
C GLY A 49 0.61 1.15 -5.02
N GLY A 50 1.86 1.38 -5.40
CA GLY A 50 2.37 1.02 -6.72
C GLY A 50 2.24 -0.49 -7.00
N THR A 51 2.04 -0.85 -8.26
CA THR A 51 1.70 -2.22 -8.71
C THR A 51 2.77 -3.27 -8.41
N THR A 52 4.00 -2.87 -8.15
CA THR A 52 5.14 -3.73 -7.77
C THR A 52 5.41 -3.75 -6.26
N GLY A 53 4.54 -3.08 -5.47
CA GLY A 53 4.57 -3.04 -4.01
C GLY A 53 3.66 -4.09 -3.38
N THR A 54 3.91 -4.38 -2.09
CA THR A 54 3.18 -5.41 -1.34
C THR A 54 1.71 -5.05 -1.13
N TYR A 55 1.33 -3.78 -0.96
CA TYR A 55 -0.08 -3.37 -0.80
C TYR A 55 -0.94 -3.82 -1.98
N TYR A 56 -0.46 -3.58 -3.20
CA TYR A 56 -1.20 -3.95 -4.41
C TYR A 56 -1.33 -5.48 -4.56
N ALA A 57 -0.24 -6.22 -4.33
CA ALA A 57 -0.24 -7.67 -4.39
C ALA A 57 -1.21 -8.29 -3.37
N VAL A 58 -1.15 -7.84 -2.11
CA VAL A 58 -2.03 -8.29 -1.02
C VAL A 58 -3.48 -7.89 -1.30
N GLY A 59 -3.73 -6.67 -1.75
CA GLY A 59 -5.07 -6.19 -2.14
C GLY A 59 -5.68 -7.04 -3.26
N GLY A 60 -4.88 -7.39 -4.27
CA GLY A 60 -5.29 -8.27 -5.37
C GLY A 60 -5.71 -9.67 -4.91
N VAL A 61 -4.96 -10.25 -3.96
CA VAL A 61 -5.30 -11.53 -3.33
C VAL A 61 -6.58 -11.39 -2.50
N MET A 62 -6.72 -10.32 -1.69
CA MET A 62 -7.95 -10.05 -0.95
C MET A 62 -9.15 -9.99 -1.89
N SER A 63 -9.08 -9.20 -2.95
CA SER A 63 -10.16 -9.09 -3.94
C SER A 63 -10.51 -10.46 -4.55
N THR A 64 -9.50 -11.23 -4.97
CA THR A 64 -9.71 -12.53 -5.63
C THR A 64 -10.35 -13.57 -4.71
N VAL A 65 -9.92 -13.62 -3.45
CA VAL A 65 -10.38 -14.63 -2.49
C VAL A 65 -11.70 -14.20 -1.84
N LEU A 66 -11.75 -12.95 -1.34
CA LEU A 66 -12.83 -12.49 -0.49
C LEU A 66 -14.12 -12.20 -1.27
N ASN A 67 -14.06 -11.77 -2.53
CA ASN A 67 -15.27 -11.58 -3.35
C ASN A 67 -16.09 -12.87 -3.54
N LYS A 68 -15.51 -14.03 -3.29
CA LYS A 68 -16.26 -15.31 -3.30
C LYS A 68 -16.97 -15.60 -1.98
N LYS A 69 -16.68 -14.81 -0.94
CA LYS A 69 -17.16 -15.02 0.44
C LYS A 69 -18.06 -13.88 0.91
N LEU A 70 -17.84 -12.67 0.36
CA LEU A 70 -18.61 -11.48 0.70
C LEU A 70 -20.01 -11.53 0.07
N THR A 71 -21.02 -11.17 0.85
CA THR A 71 -22.42 -11.13 0.43
C THR A 71 -23.01 -9.72 0.51
N LYS A 72 -22.46 -8.88 1.38
CA LYS A 72 -22.90 -7.50 1.62
C LYS A 72 -22.08 -6.47 0.87
N SER A 73 -20.90 -6.87 0.42
CA SER A 73 -19.97 -5.99 -0.31
C SER A 73 -19.22 -6.74 -1.39
N SER A 74 -18.56 -5.97 -2.27
CA SER A 74 -17.58 -6.46 -3.22
C SER A 74 -16.34 -5.58 -3.16
N LEU A 75 -15.16 -6.15 -3.33
CA LEU A 75 -13.87 -5.47 -3.20
C LEU A 75 -13.21 -5.29 -4.56
N THR A 76 -12.91 -4.04 -4.92
CA THR A 76 -12.06 -3.68 -6.06
C THR A 76 -10.76 -3.05 -5.55
N VAL A 77 -9.69 -3.12 -6.32
CA VAL A 77 -8.37 -2.65 -5.92
C VAL A 77 -7.90 -1.55 -6.86
N THR A 78 -7.36 -0.47 -6.30
CA THR A 78 -6.75 0.61 -7.06
C THR A 78 -5.31 0.83 -6.63
N SER A 79 -4.44 1.11 -7.62
CA SER A 79 -3.06 1.53 -7.41
C SER A 79 -3.00 3.02 -7.10
N THR A 80 -2.15 3.43 -6.15
CA THR A 80 -2.07 4.80 -5.64
C THR A 80 -0.62 5.18 -5.29
N GLY A 81 -0.43 6.42 -4.79
CA GLY A 81 0.80 6.91 -4.18
C GLY A 81 1.03 6.44 -2.72
N ALA A 82 0.35 5.39 -2.26
CA ALA A 82 0.43 4.78 -0.93
C ALA A 82 -0.12 5.67 0.22
N SER A 83 0.42 5.55 1.44
CA SER A 83 -0.26 5.82 2.71
C SER A 83 -0.92 7.19 2.81
N LYS A 84 -0.22 8.31 2.53
CA LYS A 84 -0.83 9.64 2.62
C LYS A 84 -1.90 9.84 1.55
N ALA A 85 -1.60 9.48 0.30
CA ALA A 85 -2.57 9.55 -0.79
C ALA A 85 -3.81 8.71 -0.49
N ASN A 86 -3.65 7.54 0.13
CA ASN A 86 -4.75 6.67 0.51
C ASN A 86 -5.69 7.31 1.53
N ILE A 87 -5.14 7.98 2.55
CA ILE A 87 -5.93 8.71 3.55
C ILE A 87 -6.70 9.87 2.90
N GLN A 88 -6.06 10.59 1.99
CA GLN A 88 -6.71 11.66 1.23
C GLN A 88 -7.87 11.11 0.37
N LEU A 89 -7.65 10.00 -0.36
CA LEU A 89 -8.71 9.34 -1.15
C LEU A 89 -9.90 8.89 -0.30
N LEU A 90 -9.66 8.41 0.93
CA LEU A 90 -10.75 8.08 1.86
C LEU A 90 -11.52 9.35 2.27
N SER A 91 -10.79 10.42 2.61
CA SER A 91 -11.39 11.69 3.01
C SER A 91 -12.22 12.34 1.88
N ASP A 92 -11.76 12.19 0.64
CA ASP A 92 -12.43 12.73 -0.55
C ASP A 92 -13.59 11.84 -1.05
N GLY A 93 -13.78 10.66 -0.44
CA GLY A 93 -14.80 9.69 -0.82
C GLY A 93 -14.49 8.93 -2.12
N GLU A 94 -13.24 8.96 -2.58
CA GLU A 94 -12.78 8.26 -3.80
C GLU A 94 -12.36 6.81 -3.51
N ALA A 95 -12.11 6.46 -2.25
CA ALA A 95 -11.89 5.11 -1.78
C ALA A 95 -12.70 4.83 -0.50
N ASN A 96 -13.01 3.55 -0.24
CA ASN A 96 -13.75 3.12 0.94
C ASN A 96 -12.85 2.45 1.98
N LEU A 97 -11.80 1.81 1.50
CA LEU A 97 -10.81 1.08 2.29
C LEU A 97 -9.41 1.48 1.83
N ALA A 98 -8.45 1.39 2.71
CA ALA A 98 -7.05 1.61 2.35
C ALA A 98 -6.10 0.75 3.16
N ILE A 99 -4.94 0.41 2.58
CA ILE A 99 -3.79 -0.09 3.33
C ILE A 99 -2.83 1.07 3.53
N VAL A 100 -2.45 1.32 4.77
CA VAL A 100 -1.57 2.42 5.19
C VAL A 100 -0.59 1.95 6.25
N GLN A 101 0.51 2.67 6.42
CA GLN A 101 1.41 2.47 7.55
C GLN A 101 0.76 2.98 8.84
N ASN A 102 0.98 2.30 9.97
CA ASN A 102 0.42 2.67 11.26
C ASN A 102 0.92 4.03 11.79
N ASP A 103 2.16 4.40 11.50
CA ASP A 103 2.72 5.71 11.81
C ASP A 103 2.04 6.83 10.99
N VAL A 104 1.87 6.63 9.67
CA VAL A 104 1.17 7.59 8.80
C VAL A 104 -0.30 7.75 9.19
N MET A 105 -0.96 6.65 9.58
CA MET A 105 -2.31 6.65 10.10
C MET A 105 -2.42 7.52 11.37
N HIS A 106 -1.48 7.36 12.30
CA HIS A 106 -1.39 8.18 13.52
C HIS A 106 -1.20 9.66 13.19
N TYR A 107 -0.24 9.99 12.32
CA TYR A 107 0.03 11.38 11.95
C TYR A 107 -1.18 12.04 11.29
N ALA A 108 -1.93 11.31 10.48
CA ALA A 108 -3.17 11.81 9.90
C ALA A 108 -4.23 12.09 10.96
N ALA A 109 -4.47 11.16 11.89
CA ALA A 109 -5.46 11.31 12.94
C ALA A 109 -5.12 12.42 13.94
N THR A 110 -3.83 12.70 14.14
CA THR A 110 -3.35 13.75 15.07
C THR A 110 -3.08 15.08 14.38
N GLY A 111 -2.96 15.12 13.06
CA GLY A 111 -2.59 16.32 12.29
C GLY A 111 -1.15 16.74 12.58
N THR A 112 -0.26 15.77 12.77
CA THR A 112 1.15 16.00 13.06
C THR A 112 2.02 15.53 11.92
N ASP A 113 3.29 15.94 11.95
CA ASP A 113 4.35 15.45 11.07
C ASP A 113 3.98 15.57 9.58
N LEU A 114 3.75 14.47 8.88
CA LEU A 114 3.39 14.44 7.46
C LEU A 114 2.12 15.25 7.13
N PHE A 115 1.26 15.49 8.11
CA PHE A 115 -0.01 16.20 7.99
C PHE A 115 -0.05 17.55 8.72
N GLU A 116 1.08 18.05 9.24
CA GLU A 116 1.14 19.29 10.01
C GLU A 116 0.56 20.50 9.23
N ALA A 117 0.80 20.56 7.93
CA ALA A 117 0.29 21.63 7.07
C ALA A 117 -1.20 21.49 6.69
N GLU A 118 -1.74 20.27 6.74
CA GLU A 118 -3.10 19.94 6.29
C GLU A 118 -4.08 19.79 7.45
N GLY A 119 -3.55 19.47 8.64
CA GLY A 119 -4.35 19.22 9.85
C GLY A 119 -4.82 17.77 9.95
N LYS A 120 -5.81 17.54 10.81
CA LYS A 120 -6.33 16.21 11.11
C LYS A 120 -7.26 15.67 10.03
N TYR A 121 -7.16 14.38 9.81
CA TYR A 121 -8.11 13.59 9.05
C TYR A 121 -8.90 12.71 10.01
N GLU A 122 -10.20 12.95 10.16
CA GLU A 122 -11.06 12.30 11.16
C GLU A 122 -12.12 11.37 10.54
N SER A 123 -12.13 11.23 9.21
CA SER A 123 -13.15 10.51 8.44
C SER A 123 -12.86 9.03 8.23
N PHE A 124 -11.89 8.46 8.95
CA PHE A 124 -11.54 7.05 8.85
C PHE A 124 -11.34 6.39 10.22
N SER A 125 -11.39 5.06 10.22
CA SER A 125 -11.19 4.20 11.38
C SER A 125 -10.35 2.98 11.04
N SER A 126 -9.66 2.44 12.03
CA SER A 126 -8.85 1.23 11.89
C SER A 126 -9.71 -0.02 11.73
N VAL A 127 -9.26 -0.97 10.89
CA VAL A 127 -9.88 -2.29 10.75
C VAL A 127 -9.00 -3.36 11.39
N CYS A 128 -7.75 -3.51 10.95
CA CYS A 128 -6.78 -4.42 11.57
C CYS A 128 -5.36 -4.15 11.09
N GLY A 129 -4.38 -4.51 11.92
CA GLY A 129 -2.98 -4.66 11.49
C GLY A 129 -2.81 -5.91 10.64
N MET A 130 -1.99 -5.83 9.61
CA MET A 130 -1.84 -6.89 8.62
C MET A 130 -0.48 -7.60 8.70
N TYR A 131 0.59 -6.90 8.39
CA TYR A 131 1.96 -7.43 8.34
C TYR A 131 2.98 -6.31 8.58
N ASP A 132 4.23 -6.69 8.82
CA ASP A 132 5.30 -5.73 9.02
C ASP A 132 5.87 -5.26 7.67
N GLU A 133 6.03 -3.94 7.54
CA GLU A 133 6.66 -3.27 6.42
C GLU A 133 8.09 -2.93 6.77
N THR A 134 9.00 -3.69 6.18
CA THR A 134 10.42 -3.60 6.46
C THR A 134 11.04 -2.45 5.68
N VAL A 135 11.81 -1.62 6.35
CA VAL A 135 12.65 -0.61 5.71
C VAL A 135 13.80 -1.31 5.00
N GLN A 136 13.81 -1.23 3.68
CA GLN A 136 14.80 -1.85 2.81
C GLN A 136 15.51 -0.74 2.05
N LEU A 137 16.73 -0.41 2.45
CA LEU A 137 17.60 0.50 1.69
C LEU A 137 18.41 -0.34 0.71
N VAL A 138 18.11 -0.22 -0.59
CA VAL A 138 18.66 -1.06 -1.65
C VAL A 138 19.58 -0.26 -2.56
N THR A 139 20.67 -0.88 -3.01
CA THR A 139 21.60 -0.32 -3.98
C THR A 139 22.19 -1.40 -4.89
N THR A 140 22.64 -1.03 -6.08
CA THR A 140 23.47 -1.87 -6.96
C THR A 140 24.96 -1.52 -6.86
N ASN A 141 25.32 -0.54 -6.03
CA ASN A 141 26.70 -0.07 -5.84
C ASN A 141 27.33 -0.69 -4.58
N ALA A 142 28.28 -1.59 -4.76
CA ALA A 142 29.00 -2.27 -3.68
C ALA A 142 29.79 -1.33 -2.72
N ASN A 143 29.98 -0.06 -3.10
CA ASN A 143 30.69 0.93 -2.26
C ASN A 143 29.77 1.63 -1.26
N ILE A 144 28.44 1.51 -1.40
CA ILE A 144 27.47 2.01 -0.44
C ILE A 144 27.20 0.88 0.56
N LYS A 145 27.63 1.05 1.79
CA LYS A 145 27.57 0.02 2.85
C LYS A 145 26.83 0.48 4.10
N SER A 146 26.56 1.77 4.21
CA SER A 146 25.83 2.38 5.33
C SER A 146 24.95 3.51 4.84
N VAL A 147 24.00 3.94 5.66
CA VAL A 147 23.17 5.11 5.39
C VAL A 147 24.03 6.36 5.19
N LYS A 148 25.15 6.49 5.91
CA LYS A 148 26.06 7.64 5.80
C LYS A 148 26.75 7.75 4.44
N ASP A 149 26.87 6.65 3.70
CA ASP A 149 27.45 6.64 2.34
C ASP A 149 26.52 7.25 1.28
N LEU A 150 25.28 7.56 1.65
CA LEU A 150 24.31 8.22 0.79
C LEU A 150 24.61 9.72 0.56
N LYS A 151 25.52 10.31 1.37
CA LYS A 151 25.85 11.73 1.24
C LYS A 151 26.36 12.07 -0.16
N GLY A 152 25.69 13.05 -0.80
CA GLY A 152 25.97 13.47 -2.19
C GLY A 152 25.50 12.48 -3.26
N LYS A 153 24.72 11.46 -2.91
CA LYS A 153 24.16 10.46 -3.83
C LYS A 153 22.76 10.83 -4.31
N THR A 154 22.35 10.28 -5.44
CA THR A 154 20.95 10.34 -5.90
C THR A 154 20.19 9.17 -5.30
N VAL A 155 19.22 9.46 -4.46
CA VAL A 155 18.48 8.46 -3.68
C VAL A 155 16.98 8.56 -3.96
N CYS A 156 16.37 7.45 -4.37
CA CYS A 156 14.93 7.36 -4.42
C CYS A 156 14.39 7.16 -3.00
N VAL A 157 13.47 8.04 -2.60
CA VAL A 157 12.85 8.04 -1.26
C VAL A 157 11.39 7.55 -1.27
N GLY A 158 10.95 6.96 -2.39
CA GLY A 158 9.57 6.55 -2.62
C GLY A 158 8.76 7.60 -3.37
N ASP A 159 7.49 7.33 -3.61
CA ASP A 159 6.57 8.28 -4.21
C ASP A 159 6.43 9.52 -3.32
N ALA A 160 6.24 10.70 -3.94
CA ALA A 160 6.06 11.94 -3.21
C ALA A 160 4.82 11.86 -2.29
N GLY A 161 4.99 12.16 -1.01
CA GLY A 161 3.94 12.02 0.01
C GLY A 161 3.68 10.59 0.45
N SER A 162 4.50 9.60 0.04
CA SER A 162 4.37 8.23 0.54
C SER A 162 4.89 8.09 1.98
N GLY A 163 4.43 7.06 2.70
CA GLY A 163 5.03 6.70 3.99
C GLY A 163 6.51 6.35 3.86
N THR A 164 6.93 5.78 2.71
CA THR A 164 8.35 5.49 2.41
C THR A 164 9.20 6.75 2.40
N GLU A 165 8.74 7.84 1.75
CA GLU A 165 9.46 9.12 1.75
C GLU A 165 9.67 9.64 3.17
N PHE A 166 8.63 9.47 3.99
CA PHE A 166 8.66 9.89 5.37
C PHE A 166 9.63 9.06 6.21
N ASN A 167 9.56 7.73 6.08
CA ASN A 167 10.51 6.84 6.76
C ASN A 167 11.96 7.10 6.29
N ALA A 168 12.19 7.38 5.00
CA ALA A 168 13.51 7.76 4.50
C ALA A 168 14.04 9.03 5.18
N LYS A 169 13.19 10.06 5.36
CA LYS A 169 13.53 11.29 6.08
C LYS A 169 13.92 11.00 7.52
N GLN A 170 13.16 10.17 8.24
CA GLN A 170 13.40 9.79 9.63
C GLN A 170 14.69 8.97 9.78
N VAL A 171 14.90 7.99 8.89
CA VAL A 171 16.13 7.18 8.89
C VAL A 171 17.35 8.08 8.65
N LEU A 172 17.33 8.93 7.63
CA LEU A 172 18.43 9.87 7.37
C LEU A 172 18.71 10.75 8.59
N ALA A 173 17.68 11.29 9.23
CA ALA A 173 17.81 12.12 10.43
C ALA A 173 18.48 11.37 11.58
N ALA A 174 18.15 10.10 11.81
CA ALA A 174 18.79 9.27 12.83
C ALA A 174 20.30 9.08 12.59
N TYR A 175 20.72 9.12 11.32
CA TYR A 175 22.15 9.06 10.92
C TYR A 175 22.80 10.46 10.81
N GLY A 176 22.12 11.53 11.28
CA GLY A 176 22.61 12.91 11.25
C GLY A 176 22.62 13.53 9.85
N MET A 177 21.76 13.08 8.97
CA MET A 177 21.60 13.53 7.58
C MET A 177 20.19 14.10 7.35
N SER A 178 20.03 14.83 6.26
CA SER A 178 18.75 15.33 5.79
C SER A 178 18.60 15.14 4.27
N PHE A 179 17.46 15.51 3.71
CA PHE A 179 17.29 15.54 2.26
C PHE A 179 18.22 16.52 1.54
N ASP A 180 18.78 17.52 2.26
CA ASP A 180 19.80 18.43 1.70
C ASP A 180 21.17 17.77 1.49
N ASP A 181 21.41 16.62 2.14
CA ASP A 181 22.64 15.84 1.99
C ASP A 181 22.63 14.89 0.80
N ILE A 182 21.49 14.72 0.11
CA ILE A 182 21.28 13.82 -1.03
C ILE A 182 20.60 14.54 -2.19
N THR A 183 20.66 13.96 -3.38
CA THR A 183 19.76 14.36 -4.47
C THR A 183 18.52 13.49 -4.39
N VAL A 184 17.40 14.08 -3.95
CA VAL A 184 16.13 13.37 -3.79
C VAL A 184 15.55 13.01 -5.16
N ASN A 185 15.12 11.76 -5.30
CA ASN A 185 14.30 11.27 -6.39
C ASN A 185 13.01 10.68 -5.83
N ASN A 186 11.86 11.07 -6.36
CA ASN A 186 10.57 10.48 -5.99
C ASN A 186 10.07 9.61 -7.14
N ALA A 187 9.85 8.33 -6.86
CA ALA A 187 9.36 7.36 -7.83
C ALA A 187 8.74 6.15 -7.14
N SER A 188 7.94 5.40 -7.89
CA SER A 188 7.43 4.10 -7.46
C SER A 188 8.55 3.08 -7.26
N PHE A 189 8.29 1.99 -6.54
CA PHE A 189 9.31 0.94 -6.34
C PHE A 189 9.76 0.31 -7.66
N GLY A 190 8.86 0.14 -8.64
CA GLY A 190 9.21 -0.37 -9.96
C GLY A 190 10.13 0.58 -10.73
N ASP A 191 9.77 1.86 -10.80
CA ASP A 191 10.56 2.87 -11.49
C ASP A 191 11.93 3.07 -10.82
N SER A 192 11.99 2.98 -9.47
CA SER A 192 13.25 3.06 -8.73
C SER A 192 14.14 1.84 -8.98
N ALA A 193 13.57 0.63 -9.07
CA ALA A 193 14.30 -0.57 -9.44
C ALA A 193 14.90 -0.49 -10.85
N ASP A 194 14.12 0.01 -11.82
CA ASP A 194 14.63 0.26 -13.18
C ASP A 194 15.71 1.35 -13.19
N SER A 195 15.54 2.40 -12.41
CA SER A 195 16.54 3.49 -12.30
C SER A 195 17.84 3.02 -11.65
N LEU A 196 17.78 2.13 -10.64
CA LEU A 196 18.94 1.46 -10.04
C LEU A 196 19.66 0.57 -11.06
N LYS A 197 18.93 -0.24 -11.80
CA LYS A 197 19.46 -1.11 -12.86
C LYS A 197 20.19 -0.31 -13.94
N ASP A 198 19.63 0.83 -14.33
CA ASP A 198 20.18 1.72 -15.35
C ASP A 198 21.31 2.64 -14.82
N GLY A 199 21.59 2.62 -13.50
CA GLY A 199 22.60 3.49 -12.87
C GLY A 199 22.20 4.98 -12.84
N LYS A 200 20.91 5.29 -12.92
CA LYS A 200 20.38 6.67 -12.87
C LYS A 200 20.25 7.19 -11.46
N ILE A 201 20.11 6.29 -10.49
CA ILE A 201 20.12 6.57 -9.05
C ILE A 201 21.10 5.63 -8.35
N ASP A 202 21.60 6.05 -7.18
CA ASP A 202 22.60 5.29 -6.41
C ASP A 202 21.99 4.32 -5.42
N ALA A 203 20.84 4.69 -4.83
CA ALA A 203 20.13 3.88 -3.85
C ALA A 203 18.62 4.18 -3.86
N ALA A 204 17.82 3.29 -3.26
CA ALA A 204 16.39 3.47 -3.09
C ALA A 204 15.92 2.95 -1.73
N PHE A 205 15.05 3.71 -1.08
CA PHE A 205 14.25 3.22 0.03
C PHE A 205 13.02 2.49 -0.49
N VAL A 206 12.78 1.30 0.06
CA VAL A 206 11.59 0.47 -0.19
C VAL A 206 11.05 0.06 1.18
N VAL A 207 9.94 0.65 1.61
CA VAL A 207 9.27 0.28 2.86
C VAL A 207 8.04 -0.53 2.52
N ALA A 208 8.15 -1.83 2.67
CA ALA A 208 7.15 -2.80 2.23
C ALA A 208 7.39 -4.17 2.87
N GLY A 209 6.46 -5.11 2.67
CA GLY A 209 6.71 -6.51 3.05
C GLY A 209 7.90 -7.09 2.27
N ALA A 210 8.94 -7.53 2.97
CA ALA A 210 10.07 -8.24 2.36
C ALA A 210 9.77 -9.76 2.27
N PRO A 211 10.04 -10.45 1.13
CA PRO A 211 10.53 -9.88 -0.13
C PRO A 211 9.49 -9.00 -0.85
N THR A 212 9.96 -7.92 -1.48
CA THR A 212 9.14 -7.01 -2.29
C THR A 212 9.36 -7.29 -3.78
N THR A 213 8.29 -7.38 -4.57
CA THR A 213 8.37 -7.76 -5.99
C THR A 213 9.39 -6.93 -6.78
N ALA A 214 9.38 -5.60 -6.63
CA ALA A 214 10.32 -4.73 -7.33
C ALA A 214 11.80 -5.06 -7.02
N VAL A 215 12.11 -5.42 -5.76
CA VAL A 215 13.48 -5.78 -5.35
C VAL A 215 13.84 -7.19 -5.81
N VAL A 216 12.88 -8.13 -5.79
CA VAL A 216 13.08 -9.47 -6.35
C VAL A 216 13.43 -9.37 -7.83
N ASP A 217 12.66 -8.59 -8.61
CA ASP A 217 12.89 -8.41 -10.04
C ASP A 217 14.26 -7.76 -10.31
N LEU A 218 14.60 -6.70 -9.56
CA LEU A 218 15.93 -6.07 -9.64
C LEU A 218 17.04 -7.08 -9.36
N SER A 219 16.91 -7.91 -8.31
CA SER A 219 17.93 -8.89 -7.91
C SER A 219 18.15 -10.01 -8.94
N THR A 220 17.18 -10.24 -9.84
CA THR A 220 17.38 -11.18 -10.97
C THR A 220 18.19 -10.57 -12.10
N ALA A 221 18.14 -9.24 -12.25
CA ALA A 221 18.75 -8.49 -13.35
C ALA A 221 20.11 -7.86 -12.98
N ALA A 222 20.33 -7.56 -11.69
CA ALA A 222 21.54 -6.92 -11.18
C ALA A 222 21.94 -7.46 -9.81
N GLN A 223 23.21 -7.26 -9.40
CA GLN A 223 23.62 -7.50 -8.03
C GLN A 223 22.98 -6.46 -7.12
N VAL A 224 22.25 -6.89 -6.12
CA VAL A 224 21.60 -6.03 -5.13
C VAL A 224 22.32 -6.15 -3.78
N TYR A 225 22.49 -5.02 -3.13
CA TYR A 225 22.95 -4.91 -1.75
C TYR A 225 21.85 -4.25 -0.93
N VAL A 226 21.49 -4.87 0.20
CA VAL A 226 20.57 -4.28 1.18
C VAL A 226 21.41 -3.69 2.30
N ILE A 227 21.24 -2.41 2.55
CA ILE A 227 22.03 -1.64 3.51
C ILE A 227 21.36 -1.70 4.87
N PRO A 228 22.09 -2.02 5.97
CA PRO A 228 21.50 -2.10 7.29
C PRO A 228 21.07 -0.73 7.83
N VAL A 229 20.01 -0.76 8.64
CA VAL A 229 19.62 0.31 9.56
C VAL A 229 19.76 -0.27 10.96
N ASP A 230 20.93 -0.09 11.57
CA ASP A 230 21.33 -0.79 12.80
C ASP A 230 22.04 0.15 13.81
N GLY A 231 22.60 -0.44 14.84
CA GLY A 231 23.41 0.25 15.83
C GLY A 231 22.67 1.28 16.68
N ALA A 232 23.41 2.26 17.16
CA ALA A 232 22.90 3.33 18.02
C ALA A 232 21.91 4.25 17.27
N GLU A 233 22.11 4.41 15.97
CA GLU A 233 21.24 5.19 15.09
C GLU A 233 19.85 4.57 15.00
N ARG A 234 19.75 3.24 14.83
CA ARG A 234 18.48 2.52 14.90
C ARG A 234 17.81 2.68 16.27
N ASP A 235 18.57 2.53 17.34
CA ASP A 235 18.03 2.64 18.70
C ASP A 235 17.53 4.09 18.98
N SER A 236 18.19 5.11 18.43
CA SER A 236 17.71 6.50 18.47
C SER A 236 16.42 6.67 17.65
N LEU A 237 16.38 6.16 16.42
CA LEU A 237 15.19 6.20 15.58
C LEU A 237 13.96 5.62 16.30
N MET A 238 14.11 4.45 16.91
CA MET A 238 13.03 3.78 17.63
C MET A 238 12.61 4.49 18.94
N LYS A 239 13.53 5.25 19.55
CA LYS A 239 13.22 6.07 20.72
C LYS A 239 12.41 7.31 20.34
N ASP A 240 12.76 7.92 19.21
CA ASP A 240 12.11 9.14 18.72
C ASP A 240 10.76 8.83 18.05
N TYR A 241 10.62 7.65 17.45
CA TYR A 241 9.44 7.19 16.72
C TYR A 241 9.04 5.78 17.18
N ALA A 242 8.08 5.70 18.08
CA ALA A 242 7.67 4.46 18.76
C ALA A 242 6.99 3.41 17.86
N PHE A 243 6.67 3.77 16.61
CA PHE A 243 6.06 2.86 15.64
C PHE A 243 7.06 1.87 15.02
N TYR A 244 8.36 2.19 15.07
CA TYR A 244 9.38 1.28 14.55
C TYR A 244 9.63 0.11 15.49
N THR A 245 9.79 -1.07 14.89
CA THR A 245 10.22 -2.30 15.56
C THR A 245 11.50 -2.83 14.93
N LYS A 246 12.34 -3.50 15.72
CA LYS A 246 13.55 -4.18 15.19
C LYS A 246 13.13 -5.34 14.31
N THR A 247 13.77 -5.44 13.16
CA THR A 247 13.52 -6.53 12.21
C THR A 247 14.81 -6.94 11.52
N THR A 248 14.84 -8.19 11.02
CA THR A 248 15.94 -8.75 10.24
C THR A 248 15.40 -9.20 8.89
N ILE A 249 16.06 -8.83 7.82
CA ILE A 249 15.83 -9.40 6.49
C ILE A 249 16.75 -10.63 6.38
N PRO A 250 16.19 -11.86 6.35
CA PRO A 250 17.00 -13.07 6.36
C PRO A 250 17.89 -13.19 5.12
N ALA A 251 19.05 -13.83 5.27
CA ALA A 251 19.90 -14.22 4.14
C ALA A 251 19.08 -14.99 3.10
N GLY A 252 19.35 -14.74 1.82
CA GLY A 252 18.65 -15.39 0.72
C GLY A 252 17.25 -14.82 0.42
N THR A 253 16.80 -13.75 1.11
CA THR A 253 15.54 -13.05 0.75
C THR A 253 15.61 -12.51 -0.67
N TYR A 254 16.76 -11.98 -1.09
CA TYR A 254 17.01 -11.54 -2.45
C TYR A 254 18.21 -12.29 -3.03
N LYS A 255 18.21 -12.49 -4.36
CA LYS A 255 19.31 -13.18 -5.04
C LYS A 255 20.63 -12.42 -4.80
N GLY A 256 21.62 -13.12 -4.26
CA GLY A 256 22.96 -12.56 -3.96
C GLY A 256 23.05 -11.81 -2.64
N GLN A 257 22.01 -11.86 -1.79
CA GLN A 257 22.07 -11.44 -0.40
C GLN A 257 22.42 -12.64 0.47
N ASP A 258 23.70 -12.77 0.83
CA ASP A 258 24.22 -13.97 1.49
C ASP A 258 24.25 -13.88 3.04
N ALA A 259 23.88 -12.74 3.60
CA ALA A 259 23.85 -12.48 5.03
C ALA A 259 22.53 -11.86 5.48
N ASP A 260 22.20 -12.07 6.76
CA ASP A 260 21.10 -11.35 7.41
C ASP A 260 21.39 -9.85 7.44
N VAL A 261 20.33 -9.03 7.28
CA VAL A 261 20.43 -7.57 7.33
C VAL A 261 19.51 -7.04 8.41
N GLU A 262 20.12 -6.42 9.42
CA GLU A 262 19.40 -5.75 10.50
C GLU A 262 18.77 -4.44 10.02
N THR A 263 17.52 -4.21 10.37
CA THR A 263 16.78 -3.01 10.00
C THR A 263 15.61 -2.76 10.96
N VAL A 264 14.66 -1.95 10.55
CA VAL A 264 13.41 -1.65 11.26
C VAL A 264 12.20 -1.89 10.39
N SER A 265 11.04 -2.06 11.01
CA SER A 265 9.74 -2.14 10.34
C SER A 265 8.73 -1.22 11.01
N VAL A 266 7.79 -0.73 10.21
CA VAL A 266 6.48 -0.21 10.64
C VAL A 266 5.41 -1.26 10.27
N ARG A 267 4.13 -1.00 10.54
CA ARG A 267 3.08 -1.99 10.33
C ARG A 267 2.07 -1.55 9.28
N ALA A 268 1.82 -2.40 8.29
CA ALA A 268 0.70 -2.26 7.37
C ALA A 268 -0.62 -2.45 8.14
N THR A 269 -1.53 -1.50 7.98
CA THR A 269 -2.83 -1.47 8.65
C THR A 269 -3.93 -1.26 7.61
N LEU A 270 -4.98 -2.07 7.68
CA LEU A 270 -6.20 -1.84 6.92
C LEU A 270 -7.05 -0.81 7.67
N ILE A 271 -7.50 0.22 6.97
CA ILE A 271 -8.41 1.25 7.45
C ILE A 271 -9.66 1.33 6.56
N ALA A 272 -10.75 1.86 7.10
CA ALA A 272 -11.99 2.08 6.38
C ALA A 272 -12.47 3.52 6.57
N ALA A 273 -13.11 4.11 5.57
CA ALA A 273 -13.85 5.34 5.71
C ALA A 273 -15.02 5.12 6.70
N ASP A 274 -15.33 6.12 7.54
CA ASP A 274 -16.31 6.00 8.61
C ASP A 274 -17.75 5.81 8.10
N ASP A 275 -18.02 6.12 6.84
CA ASP A 275 -19.32 5.93 6.18
C ASP A 275 -19.52 4.51 5.59
N VAL A 276 -18.51 3.66 5.62
CA VAL A 276 -18.68 2.24 5.26
C VAL A 276 -19.55 1.57 6.33
N SER A 277 -20.51 0.76 5.91
CA SER A 277 -21.44 0.16 6.86
C SER A 277 -20.75 -0.80 7.85
N GLU A 278 -21.20 -0.82 9.11
CA GLU A 278 -20.74 -1.76 10.14
C GLU A 278 -20.75 -3.21 9.62
N ASP A 279 -21.82 -3.59 8.95
CA ASP A 279 -22.00 -4.94 8.44
C ASP A 279 -21.00 -5.30 7.34
N SER A 280 -20.64 -4.35 6.45
CA SER A 280 -19.66 -4.58 5.38
C SER A 280 -18.25 -4.75 5.94
N VAL A 281 -17.85 -3.91 6.91
CA VAL A 281 -16.53 -4.04 7.55
C VAL A 281 -16.47 -5.29 8.43
N TYR A 282 -17.52 -5.60 9.18
CA TYR A 282 -17.59 -6.84 9.97
C TYR A 282 -17.44 -8.09 9.09
N GLU A 283 -18.22 -8.16 7.99
CA GLU A 283 -18.13 -9.29 7.05
C GLU A 283 -16.73 -9.40 6.43
N LEU A 284 -16.14 -8.27 6.03
CA LEU A 284 -14.80 -8.23 5.44
C LEU A 284 -13.74 -8.75 6.40
N VAL A 285 -13.64 -8.19 7.62
CA VAL A 285 -12.64 -8.61 8.59
C VAL A 285 -12.84 -10.07 9.01
N LYS A 286 -14.08 -10.49 9.21
CA LYS A 286 -14.41 -11.88 9.49
C LYS A 286 -13.97 -12.79 8.34
N ALA A 287 -14.26 -12.44 7.10
CA ALA A 287 -13.86 -13.23 5.93
C ALA A 287 -12.32 -13.31 5.80
N MET A 288 -11.58 -12.24 6.12
CA MET A 288 -10.11 -12.25 6.12
C MET A 288 -9.55 -13.29 7.10
N PHE A 289 -10.01 -13.29 8.35
CA PHE A 289 -9.49 -14.21 9.37
C PHE A 289 -10.00 -15.65 9.18
N ASP A 290 -11.26 -15.84 8.79
CA ASP A 290 -11.83 -17.17 8.56
C ASP A 290 -11.25 -17.87 7.31
N ASN A 291 -10.66 -17.13 6.37
CA ASN A 291 -10.07 -17.67 5.14
C ASN A 291 -8.56 -17.38 5.03
N GLN A 292 -7.87 -17.18 6.15
CA GLN A 292 -6.44 -16.85 6.18
C GLN A 292 -5.59 -17.86 5.39
N GLU A 293 -5.86 -19.16 5.52
CA GLU A 293 -5.13 -20.20 4.78
C GLU A 293 -5.27 -20.07 3.26
N GLU A 294 -6.43 -19.62 2.76
CA GLU A 294 -6.66 -19.38 1.35
C GLU A 294 -5.92 -18.11 0.88
N LEU A 295 -5.91 -17.07 1.71
CA LEU A 295 -5.15 -15.84 1.48
C LEU A 295 -3.64 -16.11 1.45
N VAL A 296 -3.11 -16.92 2.35
CA VAL A 296 -1.69 -17.32 2.40
C VAL A 296 -1.25 -18.01 1.09
N LYS A 297 -2.09 -18.83 0.48
CA LYS A 297 -1.79 -19.43 -0.84
C LYS A 297 -1.63 -18.41 -1.95
N GLY A 298 -2.27 -17.25 -1.81
CA GLY A 298 -2.14 -16.13 -2.75
C GLY A 298 -0.94 -15.24 -2.46
N HIS A 299 -0.65 -14.99 -1.18
CA HIS A 299 0.50 -14.16 -0.77
C HIS A 299 0.96 -14.50 0.66
N GLU A 300 2.26 -14.79 0.82
CA GLU A 300 2.85 -15.23 2.10
C GLU A 300 2.67 -14.24 3.26
N LYS A 301 2.53 -12.95 3.00
CA LYS A 301 2.33 -11.93 4.04
C LYS A 301 1.07 -12.14 4.88
N PHE A 302 0.10 -12.90 4.40
CA PHE A 302 -1.04 -13.30 5.22
C PHE A 302 -0.69 -14.31 6.34
N ASN A 303 0.51 -14.88 6.38
CA ASN A 303 1.00 -15.60 7.55
C ASN A 303 1.11 -14.69 8.79
N ASN A 304 1.27 -13.39 8.59
CA ASN A 304 1.34 -12.37 9.65
C ASN A 304 -0.04 -11.86 10.10
N LEU A 305 -1.12 -12.22 9.39
CA LEU A 305 -2.48 -11.87 9.78
C LEU A 305 -2.95 -12.79 10.92
N LYS A 306 -2.62 -12.42 12.16
CA LYS A 306 -2.94 -13.18 13.37
C LYS A 306 -3.79 -12.37 14.30
N LEU A 307 -4.78 -13.00 14.94
CA LEU A 307 -5.70 -12.32 15.86
C LEU A 307 -4.97 -11.64 17.02
N GLU A 308 -3.96 -12.30 17.58
CA GLU A 308 -3.17 -11.79 18.70
C GLU A 308 -2.34 -10.54 18.37
N ASP A 309 -2.11 -10.29 17.08
CA ASP A 309 -1.31 -9.16 16.59
C ASP A 309 -2.15 -8.10 15.86
N ALA A 310 -3.38 -8.42 15.50
CA ALA A 310 -4.21 -7.60 14.60
C ALA A 310 -4.60 -6.23 15.16
N THR A 311 -4.48 -6.03 16.47
CA THR A 311 -4.82 -4.77 17.15
C THR A 311 -3.61 -4.06 17.74
N LYS A 312 -2.41 -4.68 17.69
CA LYS A 312 -1.19 -4.12 18.26
C LYS A 312 -0.63 -2.98 17.43
N GLY A 313 -0.14 -1.94 18.10
CA GLY A 313 0.48 -0.76 17.45
C GLY A 313 -0.53 0.09 16.68
N ILE A 314 -1.81 -0.01 17.01
CA ILE A 314 -2.91 0.79 16.47
C ILE A 314 -3.45 1.64 17.61
N ASP A 315 -3.40 2.96 17.45
CA ASP A 315 -3.86 3.94 18.43
C ASP A 315 -4.98 4.87 17.88
N VAL A 316 -5.43 4.59 16.67
CA VAL A 316 -6.60 5.22 16.06
C VAL A 316 -7.83 4.35 16.31
N LYS A 317 -8.98 4.99 16.59
CA LYS A 317 -10.26 4.30 16.84
C LYS A 317 -10.54 3.20 15.83
N PHE A 318 -11.13 2.11 16.30
CA PHE A 318 -11.54 1.02 15.41
C PHE A 318 -12.93 1.27 14.82
N HIS A 319 -13.10 0.84 13.56
CA HIS A 319 -14.40 0.87 12.90
C HIS A 319 -15.40 -0.03 13.63
N PRO A 320 -16.70 0.38 13.80
CA PRO A 320 -17.70 -0.41 14.54
C PRO A 320 -17.79 -1.88 14.10
N GLY A 321 -17.65 -2.17 12.80
CA GLY A 321 -17.63 -3.55 12.29
C GLY A 321 -16.41 -4.35 12.73
N ALA A 322 -15.25 -3.71 12.85
CA ALA A 322 -14.03 -4.33 13.39
C ALA A 322 -14.18 -4.55 14.91
N VAL A 323 -14.68 -3.55 15.66
CA VAL A 323 -14.98 -3.66 17.11
C VAL A 323 -15.87 -4.87 17.38
N LYS A 324 -16.96 -5.03 16.61
CA LYS A 324 -17.88 -6.16 16.71
C LYS A 324 -17.17 -7.50 16.51
N PHE A 325 -16.34 -7.61 15.46
CA PHE A 325 -15.57 -8.82 15.17
C PHE A 325 -14.60 -9.16 16.28
N PHE A 326 -13.76 -8.21 16.72
CA PHE A 326 -12.76 -8.46 17.76
C PHE A 326 -13.39 -8.79 19.10
N LYS A 327 -14.50 -8.15 19.46
CA LYS A 327 -15.28 -8.48 20.67
C LYS A 327 -15.78 -9.93 20.67
N GLU A 328 -16.25 -10.45 19.52
CA GLU A 328 -16.62 -11.87 19.38
C GLU A 328 -15.45 -12.83 19.58
N LYS A 329 -14.21 -12.34 19.31
CA LYS A 329 -12.98 -13.10 19.54
C LYS A 329 -12.38 -12.90 20.94
N GLY A 330 -13.06 -12.14 21.82
CA GLY A 330 -12.62 -11.86 23.18
C GLY A 330 -11.50 -10.80 23.26
N ILE A 331 -11.37 -9.95 22.22
CA ILE A 331 -10.39 -8.87 22.15
C ILE A 331 -11.14 -7.54 22.24
N ASP A 332 -10.87 -6.79 23.30
CA ASP A 332 -11.45 -5.45 23.47
C ASP A 332 -10.60 -4.43 22.70
N VAL A 333 -11.27 -3.65 21.85
CA VAL A 333 -10.71 -2.50 21.11
C VAL A 333 -11.67 -1.31 21.23
N ALA A 334 -11.13 -0.10 21.17
CA ALA A 334 -11.90 1.15 21.32
C ALA A 334 -12.02 1.91 19.99
#